data_dee0e66d3315d65fef8e9555703b2981
#
_entry.id   dee0e66d3315d65fef8e9555703b2981
#
_cell.length_a   1.000
_cell.length_b   1.000
_cell.length_c   1.000
_cell.angle_alpha   90.00
_cell.angle_beta   90.00
_cell.angle_gamma   90.00
#
_symmetry.space_group_name_H-M   'P 1'
#
loop_
_entity.id
_entity.type
_entity.pdbx_description
1 polymer ?
#
loop_
_entity_poly.entity_id
_entity_poly.type
_entity_poly.pdbx_seq_one_letter_code
_entity_poly.pdbx_strand_id
1 'polypeptide(L)'
;LSSPLSFLIFLFNKEDIAFAITFIVGLKCILSATTFSYYLKSSFGKNNYYVSAFGVLYAFSAYFLAYYWNIMWLDGMIMLPLIVLGIERIFNKGDIKLYTLSMILLFFANYYMGYMSCIFAVIYFVAYFIISYKNDGKLNPNAKFEKKYSTKALMNNTFINRGVKFALGSVIAAMFCAITLIPVFMILKNSSATSGTFPDTFTSYFDILDFITSHFAILETTIRSSGDNVLPNVYTGILTLILLPLFLLNNKISLKEKATYVLLMVFFIFSFFHIRQFH
;
A
#
# COMPACT_ATOMS: atom_id res chain seq x y z
N LEU A 1 0.16 -18.24 8.56
CA LEU A 1 -0.57 -18.12 9.85
C LEU A 1 0.18 -17.28 10.90
N SER A 2 1.18 -16.52 10.50
CA SER A 2 2.01 -15.70 11.43
C SER A 2 1.44 -14.30 11.69
N SER A 3 0.25 -13.97 11.15
CA SER A 3 -0.42 -12.69 11.47
C SER A 3 -0.78 -12.65 12.96
N PRO A 4 -0.42 -11.57 13.69
CA PRO A 4 -0.77 -11.44 15.10
C PRO A 4 -2.28 -11.52 15.36
N LEU A 5 -3.10 -11.04 14.42
CA LEU A 5 -4.55 -11.10 14.52
C LEU A 5 -5.10 -12.53 14.38
N SER A 6 -4.38 -13.43 13.72
CA SER A 6 -4.79 -14.83 13.59
C SER A 6 -4.74 -15.58 14.92
N PHE A 7 -3.92 -15.14 15.89
CA PHE A 7 -3.90 -15.73 17.22
C PHE A 7 -5.20 -15.52 18.02
N LEU A 8 -6.05 -14.58 17.61
CA LEU A 8 -7.37 -14.42 18.22
C LEU A 8 -8.26 -15.66 18.07
N ILE A 9 -7.96 -16.54 17.12
CA ILE A 9 -8.69 -17.81 16.94
C ILE A 9 -8.64 -18.70 18.21
N PHE A 10 -7.56 -18.60 19.02
CA PHE A 10 -7.42 -19.35 20.26
C PHE A 10 -8.40 -18.94 21.37
N LEU A 11 -9.08 -17.81 21.21
CA LEU A 11 -10.11 -17.33 22.14
C LEU A 11 -11.47 -18.03 21.91
N PHE A 12 -11.60 -18.80 20.84
CA PHE A 12 -12.85 -19.44 20.42
C PHE A 12 -12.76 -20.95 20.57
N ASN A 13 -13.88 -21.62 20.85
CA ASN A 13 -13.96 -23.08 20.88
C ASN A 13 -13.84 -23.66 19.46
N LYS A 14 -13.48 -24.94 19.36
CA LYS A 14 -13.33 -25.63 18.07
C LYS A 14 -14.61 -25.64 17.23
N GLU A 15 -15.77 -25.63 17.88
CA GLU A 15 -17.10 -25.61 17.24
C GLU A 15 -17.39 -24.23 16.63
N ASP A 16 -16.78 -23.15 17.13
CA ASP A 16 -17.00 -21.77 16.73
C ASP A 16 -15.96 -21.24 15.74
N ILE A 17 -15.13 -22.10 15.14
CA ILE A 17 -14.04 -21.69 14.24
C ILE A 17 -14.56 -20.84 13.06
N ALA A 18 -15.69 -21.19 12.46
CA ALA A 18 -16.28 -20.41 11.36
C ALA A 18 -16.65 -18.99 11.80
N PHE A 19 -17.21 -18.85 13.01
CA PHE A 19 -17.50 -17.56 13.60
C PHE A 19 -16.23 -16.77 13.91
N ALA A 20 -15.20 -17.41 14.47
CA ALA A 20 -13.91 -16.81 14.74
C ALA A 20 -13.25 -16.24 13.49
N ILE A 21 -13.28 -16.98 12.37
CA ILE A 21 -12.77 -16.53 11.07
C ILE A 21 -13.53 -15.29 10.59
N THR A 22 -14.84 -15.32 10.63
CA THR A 22 -15.71 -14.19 10.25
C THR A 22 -15.41 -12.96 11.11
N PHE A 23 -15.26 -13.15 12.42
CA PHE A 23 -14.89 -12.10 13.37
C PHE A 23 -13.53 -11.47 13.03
N ILE A 24 -12.51 -12.30 12.73
CA ILE A 24 -11.16 -11.82 12.35
C ILE A 24 -11.21 -11.02 11.05
N VAL A 25 -11.98 -11.47 10.04
CA VAL A 25 -12.16 -10.73 8.79
C VAL A 25 -12.82 -9.38 9.04
N GLY A 26 -13.90 -9.35 9.83
CA GLY A 26 -14.58 -8.10 10.22
C GLY A 26 -13.65 -7.14 10.98
N LEU A 27 -12.84 -7.67 11.90
CA LEU A 27 -11.85 -6.88 12.63
C LEU A 27 -10.80 -6.29 11.68
N LYS A 28 -10.30 -7.05 10.72
CA LYS A 28 -9.35 -6.56 9.71
C LYS A 28 -9.97 -5.47 8.82
N CYS A 29 -11.25 -5.58 8.48
CA CYS A 29 -11.99 -4.53 7.77
C CYS A 29 -12.00 -3.23 8.58
N ILE A 30 -12.38 -3.29 9.85
CA ILE A 30 -12.42 -2.12 10.76
C ILE A 30 -11.01 -1.51 10.90
N LEU A 31 -9.99 -2.32 11.09
CA LEU A 31 -8.61 -1.85 11.21
C LEU A 31 -8.13 -1.18 9.91
N SER A 32 -8.47 -1.72 8.74
CA SER A 32 -8.14 -1.12 7.44
C SER A 32 -8.79 0.27 7.29
N ALA A 33 -10.08 0.41 7.63
CA ALA A 33 -10.77 1.69 7.64
C ALA A 33 -10.11 2.68 8.61
N THR A 34 -9.74 2.21 9.80
CA THR A 34 -9.16 3.04 10.86
C THR A 34 -7.75 3.53 10.49
N THR A 35 -6.89 2.65 9.98
CA THR A 35 -5.52 3.01 9.60
C THR A 35 -5.50 3.97 8.41
N PHE A 36 -6.39 3.78 7.44
CA PHE A 36 -6.52 4.70 6.32
C PHE A 36 -7.08 6.06 6.76
N SER A 37 -8.08 6.10 7.63
CA SER A 37 -8.58 7.33 8.24
C SER A 37 -7.49 8.06 9.04
N TYR A 38 -6.70 7.31 9.81
CA TYR A 38 -5.56 7.87 10.54
C TYR A 38 -4.50 8.46 9.60
N TYR A 39 -4.21 7.78 8.50
CA TYR A 39 -3.34 8.30 7.45
C TYR A 39 -3.88 9.63 6.91
N LEU A 40 -5.12 9.67 6.46
CA LEU A 40 -5.74 10.89 5.92
C LEU A 40 -5.74 12.05 6.93
N LYS A 41 -6.14 11.78 8.16
CA LYS A 41 -6.10 12.78 9.24
C LYS A 41 -4.69 13.33 9.46
N SER A 42 -3.69 12.46 9.48
CA SER A 42 -2.31 12.82 9.74
C SER A 42 -1.68 13.56 8.56
N SER A 43 -1.98 13.15 7.32
CA SER A 43 -1.45 13.74 6.10
C SER A 43 -2.09 15.06 5.73
N PHE A 44 -3.38 15.23 5.97
CA PHE A 44 -4.12 16.44 5.55
C PHE A 44 -4.46 17.38 6.71
N GLY A 45 -4.18 17.00 7.96
CA GLY A 45 -4.43 17.82 9.14
C GLY A 45 -5.92 18.08 9.44
N LYS A 46 -6.83 17.39 8.75
CA LYS A 46 -8.28 17.58 8.86
C LYS A 46 -8.91 16.45 9.66
N ASN A 47 -9.80 16.79 10.56
CA ASN A 47 -10.56 15.83 11.37
C ASN A 47 -12.05 16.09 11.18
N ASN A 48 -12.61 15.59 10.08
CA ASN A 48 -14.00 15.73 9.72
C ASN A 48 -14.57 14.40 9.21
N TYR A 49 -15.88 14.32 9.07
CA TYR A 49 -16.60 13.11 8.66
C TYR A 49 -16.11 12.52 7.32
N TYR A 50 -15.59 13.35 6.42
CA TYR A 50 -15.04 12.88 5.13
C TYR A 50 -13.85 11.92 5.32
N VAL A 51 -13.03 12.12 6.35
CA VAL A 51 -11.90 11.22 6.65
C VAL A 51 -12.39 9.81 6.96
N SER A 52 -13.44 9.70 7.77
CA SER A 52 -14.05 8.40 8.10
C SER A 52 -14.75 7.77 6.89
N ALA A 53 -15.46 8.60 6.09
CA ALA A 53 -16.11 8.11 4.87
C ALA A 53 -15.10 7.50 3.88
N PHE A 54 -13.97 8.15 3.63
CA PHE A 54 -12.89 7.59 2.80
C PHE A 54 -12.25 6.35 3.43
N GLY A 55 -12.15 6.27 4.75
CA GLY A 55 -11.72 5.06 5.46
C GLY A 55 -12.63 3.87 5.16
N VAL A 56 -13.93 4.09 5.21
CA VAL A 56 -14.93 3.05 4.87
C VAL A 56 -14.83 2.66 3.39
N LEU A 57 -14.72 3.61 2.47
CA LEU A 57 -14.55 3.31 1.04
C LEU A 57 -13.29 2.48 0.77
N TYR A 58 -12.19 2.77 1.45
CA TYR A 58 -10.96 1.97 1.35
C TYR A 58 -11.16 0.54 1.85
N ALA A 59 -11.79 0.36 3.01
CA ALA A 59 -12.03 -0.95 3.60
C ALA A 59 -13.00 -1.81 2.79
N PHE A 60 -13.97 -1.20 2.10
CA PHE A 60 -14.92 -1.87 1.20
C PHE A 60 -14.52 -1.77 -0.28
N SER A 61 -13.23 -1.60 -0.57
CA SER A 61 -12.73 -1.70 -1.95
C SER A 61 -12.93 -3.11 -2.51
N ALA A 62 -12.96 -3.23 -3.84
CA ALA A 62 -13.10 -4.53 -4.51
C ALA A 62 -12.00 -5.52 -4.09
N TYR A 63 -10.80 -5.04 -3.80
CA TYR A 63 -9.74 -5.89 -3.29
C TYR A 63 -10.15 -6.61 -1.99
N PHE A 64 -10.71 -5.89 -1.01
CA PHE A 64 -11.14 -6.50 0.23
C PHE A 64 -12.30 -7.48 -0.01
N LEU A 65 -13.29 -7.05 -0.80
CA LEU A 65 -14.50 -7.84 -1.07
C LEU A 65 -14.22 -9.10 -1.92
N ALA A 66 -13.25 -9.04 -2.80
CA ALA A 66 -12.87 -10.19 -3.63
C ALA A 66 -11.95 -11.18 -2.90
N TYR A 67 -11.07 -10.68 -2.01
CA TYR A 67 -10.03 -11.49 -1.38
C TYR A 67 -10.22 -11.67 0.14
N TYR A 68 -11.41 -11.43 0.69
CA TYR A 68 -11.69 -11.63 2.13
C TYR A 68 -11.43 -13.06 2.62
N TRP A 69 -11.56 -14.04 1.74
CA TRP A 69 -11.25 -15.45 2.03
C TRP A 69 -9.75 -15.71 2.20
N ASN A 70 -8.91 -14.88 1.63
CA ASN A 70 -7.47 -14.93 1.81
C ASN A 70 -7.03 -14.00 2.95
N ILE A 71 -7.35 -14.43 4.16
CA ILE A 71 -7.24 -13.64 5.40
C ILE A 71 -5.83 -13.05 5.58
N MET A 72 -4.78 -13.76 5.12
CA MET A 72 -3.39 -13.32 5.28
C MET A 72 -3.02 -12.13 4.39
N TRP A 73 -3.75 -11.85 3.32
CA TRP A 73 -3.51 -10.69 2.46
C TRP A 73 -4.10 -9.40 3.02
N LEU A 74 -5.12 -9.52 3.85
CA LEU A 74 -5.83 -8.37 4.43
C LEU A 74 -4.94 -7.55 5.39
N ASP A 75 -3.90 -8.15 5.97
CA ASP A 75 -2.91 -7.42 6.78
C ASP A 75 -2.17 -6.35 5.96
N GLY A 76 -1.99 -6.59 4.66
CA GLY A 76 -1.44 -5.61 3.73
C GLY A 76 -2.27 -4.34 3.68
N MET A 77 -3.60 -4.45 3.64
CA MET A 77 -4.49 -3.28 3.65
C MET A 77 -4.42 -2.48 4.95
N ILE A 78 -4.21 -3.15 6.09
CA ILE A 78 -4.06 -2.48 7.39
C ILE A 78 -2.73 -1.70 7.44
N MET A 79 -1.65 -2.31 6.97
CA MET A 79 -0.31 -1.76 7.13
C MET A 79 0.09 -0.77 6.05
N LEU A 80 -0.45 -0.88 4.82
CA LEU A 80 -0.08 -0.02 3.70
C LEU A 80 -0.28 1.48 3.98
N PRO A 81 -1.41 1.95 4.54
CA PRO A 81 -1.57 3.36 4.89
C PRO A 81 -0.56 3.85 5.95
N LEU A 82 -0.16 2.97 6.87
CA LEU A 82 0.83 3.30 7.90
C LEU A 82 2.24 3.35 7.33
N ILE A 83 2.57 2.49 6.35
CA ILE A 83 3.83 2.52 5.61
C ILE A 83 3.95 3.84 4.84
N VAL A 84 2.91 4.23 4.10
CA VAL A 84 2.84 5.50 3.37
C VAL A 84 3.04 6.68 4.31
N LEU A 85 2.30 6.73 5.42
CA LEU A 85 2.46 7.77 6.45
C LEU A 85 3.85 7.76 7.07
N GLY A 86 4.43 6.57 7.26
CA GLY A 86 5.78 6.39 7.77
C GLY A 86 6.83 7.03 6.85
N ILE A 87 6.70 6.83 5.54
CA ILE A 87 7.57 7.46 4.53
C ILE A 87 7.40 8.98 4.57
N GLU A 88 6.17 9.48 4.60
CA GLU A 88 5.91 10.92 4.73
C GLU A 88 6.56 11.50 6.02
N ARG A 89 6.53 10.75 7.14
CA ARG A 89 7.21 11.16 8.39
C ARG A 89 8.73 11.15 8.29
N ILE A 90 9.32 10.23 7.53
CA ILE A 90 10.75 10.25 7.25
C ILE A 90 11.13 11.56 6.57
N PHE A 91 10.36 12.00 5.56
CA PHE A 91 10.61 13.26 4.88
C PHE A 91 10.39 14.48 5.77
N ASN A 92 9.27 14.54 6.46
CA ASN A 92 8.86 15.72 7.20
C ASN A 92 9.55 15.88 8.56
N LYS A 93 9.79 14.74 9.28
CA LYS A 93 10.34 14.73 10.65
C LYS A 93 11.69 14.04 10.77
N GLY A 94 12.06 13.22 9.80
CA GLY A 94 13.20 12.30 9.91
C GLY A 94 12.95 11.13 10.85
N ASP A 95 11.69 10.82 11.17
CA ASP A 95 11.30 9.74 12.06
C ASP A 95 11.02 8.46 11.28
N ILE A 96 11.81 7.41 11.57
CA ILE A 96 11.70 6.10 10.90
C ILE A 96 10.77 5.13 11.62
N LYS A 97 10.34 5.44 12.84
CA LYS A 97 9.68 4.47 13.74
C LYS A 97 8.42 3.87 13.14
N LEU A 98 7.51 4.72 12.64
CA LEU A 98 6.24 4.25 12.09
C LEU A 98 6.46 3.37 10.86
N TYR A 99 7.33 3.78 9.94
CA TYR A 99 7.68 3.02 8.76
C TYR A 99 8.24 1.64 9.13
N THR A 100 9.27 1.63 9.96
CA THR A 100 9.97 0.41 10.38
C THR A 100 9.02 -0.55 11.11
N LEU A 101 8.22 -0.04 12.06
CA LEU A 101 7.26 -0.88 12.79
C LEU A 101 6.19 -1.49 11.88
N SER A 102 5.64 -0.68 10.97
CA SER A 102 4.62 -1.17 10.03
C SER A 102 5.18 -2.24 9.08
N MET A 103 6.43 -2.07 8.62
CA MET A 103 7.10 -3.08 7.80
C MET A 103 7.38 -4.36 8.58
N ILE A 104 7.84 -4.28 9.84
CA ILE A 104 8.04 -5.44 10.71
C ILE A 104 6.72 -6.22 10.84
N LEU A 105 5.66 -5.55 11.24
CA LEU A 105 4.35 -6.19 11.44
C LEU A 105 3.84 -6.85 10.16
N LEU A 106 4.03 -6.19 9.01
CA LEU A 106 3.59 -6.73 7.73
C LEU A 106 4.40 -7.98 7.32
N PHE A 107 5.73 -7.95 7.45
CA PHE A 107 6.58 -9.11 7.15
C PHE A 107 6.26 -10.31 8.04
N PHE A 108 6.01 -10.08 9.35
CA PHE A 108 5.56 -11.14 10.24
C PHE A 108 4.19 -11.68 9.85
N ALA A 109 3.27 -10.82 9.44
CA ALA A 109 1.94 -11.24 9.03
C ALA A 109 1.97 -12.05 7.73
N ASN A 110 2.69 -11.55 6.71
CA ASN A 110 2.81 -12.18 5.40
C ASN A 110 4.05 -11.67 4.66
N TYR A 111 5.03 -12.55 4.42
CA TYR A 111 6.26 -12.20 3.72
C TYR A 111 6.03 -11.70 2.29
N TYR A 112 5.06 -12.30 1.57
CA TYR A 112 4.75 -11.93 0.19
C TYR A 112 4.19 -10.51 0.10
N MET A 113 3.19 -10.18 0.95
CA MET A 113 2.64 -8.83 1.04
C MET A 113 3.70 -7.83 1.53
N GLY A 114 4.59 -8.26 2.44
CA GLY A 114 5.73 -7.47 2.88
C GLY A 114 6.68 -7.15 1.72
N TYR A 115 7.01 -8.12 0.89
CA TYR A 115 7.87 -7.93 -0.28
C TYR A 115 7.24 -6.98 -1.31
N MET A 116 5.97 -7.17 -1.66
CA MET A 116 5.24 -6.27 -2.57
C MET A 116 5.17 -4.85 -2.02
N SER A 117 4.93 -4.71 -0.72
CA SER A 117 4.91 -3.40 -0.06
C SER A 117 6.29 -2.74 0.00
N CYS A 118 7.39 -3.51 0.04
CA CYS A 118 8.75 -2.96 -0.10
C CYS A 118 8.96 -2.33 -1.46
N ILE A 119 8.58 -3.01 -2.54
CA ILE A 119 8.67 -2.47 -3.91
C ILE A 119 7.87 -1.18 -4.02
N PHE A 120 6.61 -1.22 -3.56
CA PHE A 120 5.75 -0.04 -3.51
C PHE A 120 6.38 1.10 -2.70
N ALA A 121 6.94 0.80 -1.52
CA ALA A 121 7.55 1.78 -0.64
C ALA A 121 8.73 2.52 -1.29
N VAL A 122 9.57 1.80 -2.07
CA VAL A 122 10.67 2.42 -2.83
C VAL A 122 10.12 3.37 -3.89
N ILE A 123 9.13 2.92 -4.67
CA ILE A 123 8.51 3.73 -5.72
C ILE A 123 7.84 4.97 -5.11
N TYR A 124 7.08 4.80 -4.04
CA TYR A 124 6.43 5.90 -3.34
C TYR A 124 7.44 6.87 -2.70
N PHE A 125 8.54 6.36 -2.16
CA PHE A 125 9.63 7.19 -1.62
C PHE A 125 10.18 8.14 -2.69
N VAL A 126 10.45 7.62 -3.89
CA VAL A 126 10.94 8.42 -5.03
C VAL A 126 9.88 9.43 -5.47
N ALA A 127 8.63 9.02 -5.61
CA ALA A 127 7.53 9.90 -5.98
C ALA A 127 7.34 11.03 -4.95
N TYR A 128 7.35 10.69 -3.67
CA TYR A 128 7.19 11.68 -2.60
C TYR A 128 8.39 12.63 -2.52
N PHE A 129 9.61 12.14 -2.78
CA PHE A 129 10.79 12.99 -2.90
C PHE A 129 10.61 14.00 -4.05
N ILE A 130 10.20 13.55 -5.23
CA ILE A 130 9.97 14.43 -6.39
C ILE A 130 8.97 15.52 -6.02
N ILE A 131 7.84 15.18 -5.40
CA ILE A 131 6.80 16.15 -4.98
C ILE A 131 7.35 17.15 -3.97
N SER A 132 8.10 16.69 -2.99
CA SER A 132 8.56 17.48 -1.85
C SER A 132 9.77 18.34 -2.14
N TYR A 133 10.50 18.06 -3.23
CA TYR A 133 11.75 18.74 -3.57
C TYR A 133 11.48 20.09 -4.23
N LYS A 134 12.15 21.15 -3.77
CA LYS A 134 12.17 22.47 -4.40
C LYS A 134 13.36 22.60 -5.35
N ASN A 135 13.23 23.48 -6.34
CA ASN A 135 14.30 23.77 -7.31
C ASN A 135 15.57 24.37 -6.68
N ASP A 136 15.48 24.90 -5.46
CA ASP A 136 16.60 25.43 -4.69
C ASP A 136 17.38 24.37 -3.90
N GLY A 137 17.11 23.11 -4.12
CA GLY A 137 17.79 21.99 -3.44
C GLY A 137 17.28 21.71 -2.03
N LYS A 138 16.26 22.43 -1.55
CA LYS A 138 15.66 22.26 -0.22
C LYS A 138 14.28 21.61 -0.32
N LEU A 139 13.92 20.83 0.69
CA LEU A 139 12.56 20.29 0.76
C LEU A 139 11.55 21.41 1.02
N ASN A 140 10.41 21.34 0.32
CA ASN A 140 9.35 22.32 0.51
C ASN A 140 8.68 22.12 1.88
N PRO A 141 8.79 23.09 2.82
CA PRO A 141 8.18 22.95 4.14
C PRO A 141 6.65 22.96 4.10
N ASN A 142 6.04 23.40 3.01
CA ASN A 142 4.57 23.49 2.85
C ASN A 142 3.98 22.36 2.02
N ALA A 143 4.80 21.37 1.60
CA ALA A 143 4.28 20.21 0.90
C ALA A 143 3.49 19.34 1.88
N LYS A 144 2.22 19.62 2.03
CA LYS A 144 1.19 18.85 2.74
C LYS A 144 1.12 18.92 4.27
N PHE A 145 2.02 19.61 5.01
CA PHE A 145 1.94 19.63 6.47
C PHE A 145 2.03 21.02 7.09
N GLU A 146 1.12 21.27 8.02
CA GLU A 146 1.12 22.44 8.87
C GLU A 146 2.39 22.58 9.71
N LYS A 147 2.74 23.85 9.96
CA LYS A 147 3.88 24.45 10.72
C LYS A 147 4.29 23.83 12.07
N LYS A 148 3.96 22.61 12.40
CA LYS A 148 4.18 22.04 13.74
C LYS A 148 5.57 21.43 13.95
N TYR A 149 6.47 21.49 12.96
CA TYR A 149 7.76 20.80 13.04
C TYR A 149 8.94 21.77 13.02
N SER A 150 9.83 21.56 14.00
CA SER A 150 11.05 22.36 14.22
C SER A 150 11.85 22.57 12.94
N THR A 151 12.20 23.82 12.66
CA THR A 151 13.08 24.25 11.57
C THR A 151 14.40 23.46 11.48
N LYS A 152 14.91 22.95 12.59
CA LYS A 152 16.11 22.11 12.64
C LYS A 152 15.97 20.77 11.91
N ALA A 153 14.79 20.14 11.95
CA ALA A 153 14.53 18.90 11.22
C ALA A 153 14.40 19.14 9.71
N LEU A 154 13.99 20.34 9.31
CA LEU A 154 13.89 20.76 7.91
C LEU A 154 15.26 21.16 7.31
N MET A 155 16.19 21.69 8.10
CA MET A 155 17.50 22.13 7.60
C MET A 155 18.44 20.96 7.22
N ASN A 156 18.21 19.75 7.72
CA ASN A 156 19.01 18.56 7.41
C ASN A 156 18.38 17.70 6.29
N ASN A 157 17.59 18.28 5.42
CA ASN A 157 16.76 17.62 4.43
C ASN A 157 17.44 17.46 3.07
N THR A 158 18.56 16.79 3.01
CA THR A 158 19.09 16.31 1.74
C THR A 158 18.46 14.96 1.38
N PHE A 159 18.28 14.67 0.10
CA PHE A 159 17.82 13.36 -0.39
C PHE A 159 18.63 12.22 0.24
N ILE A 160 19.95 12.38 0.33
CA ILE A 160 20.86 11.39 0.91
C ILE A 160 20.47 11.07 2.37
N ASN A 161 20.23 12.10 3.20
CA ASN A 161 19.87 11.87 4.61
C ASN A 161 18.54 11.15 4.75
N ARG A 162 17.53 11.50 3.95
CA ARG A 162 16.22 10.83 3.97
C ARG A 162 16.29 9.43 3.35
N GLY A 163 17.09 9.27 2.31
CA GLY A 163 17.37 7.95 1.70
C GLY A 163 18.09 7.01 2.66
N VAL A 164 19.11 7.49 3.37
CA VAL A 164 19.80 6.72 4.42
C VAL A 164 18.82 6.31 5.53
N LYS A 165 17.96 7.21 5.99
CA LYS A 165 16.96 6.89 7.02
C LYS A 165 15.93 5.87 6.54
N PHE A 166 15.46 6.00 5.31
CA PHE A 166 14.55 5.02 4.68
C PHE A 166 15.22 3.64 4.59
N ALA A 167 16.47 3.60 4.05
CA ALA A 167 17.24 2.36 3.95
C ALA A 167 17.49 1.74 5.33
N LEU A 168 17.86 2.55 6.33
CA LEU A 168 18.09 2.10 7.69
C LEU A 168 16.82 1.49 8.30
N GLY A 169 15.67 2.16 8.14
CA GLY A 169 14.39 1.63 8.59
C GLY A 169 14.02 0.30 7.93
N SER A 170 14.30 0.16 6.62
CA SER A 170 14.08 -1.08 5.88
C SER A 170 15.00 -2.20 6.32
N VAL A 171 16.30 -1.91 6.53
CA VAL A 171 17.28 -2.89 7.02
C VAL A 171 16.91 -3.36 8.43
N ILE A 172 16.57 -2.44 9.34
CA ILE A 172 16.11 -2.81 10.69
C ILE A 172 14.88 -3.71 10.60
N ALA A 173 13.90 -3.39 9.76
CA ALA A 173 12.72 -4.23 9.57
C ALA A 173 13.08 -5.63 9.06
N ALA A 174 13.96 -5.72 8.07
CA ALA A 174 14.44 -7.00 7.54
C ALA A 174 15.21 -7.82 8.59
N MET A 175 16.05 -7.18 9.41
CA MET A 175 16.79 -7.84 10.48
C MET A 175 15.85 -8.43 11.54
N PHE A 176 14.86 -7.68 11.99
CA PHE A 176 13.86 -8.18 12.94
C PHE A 176 13.06 -9.36 12.37
N CYS A 177 12.77 -9.33 11.07
CA CYS A 177 12.02 -10.39 10.40
C CYS A 177 12.89 -11.52 9.84
N ALA A 178 14.21 -11.48 10.05
CA ALA A 178 15.15 -12.47 9.50
C ALA A 178 14.81 -13.92 9.90
N ILE A 179 14.28 -14.11 11.10
CA ILE A 179 13.85 -15.42 11.61
C ILE A 179 12.73 -16.04 10.72
N THR A 180 11.91 -15.24 10.09
CA THR A 180 10.87 -15.70 9.16
C THR A 180 11.33 -15.65 7.70
N LEU A 181 12.07 -14.61 7.32
CA LEU A 181 12.49 -14.37 5.93
C LEU A 181 13.56 -15.36 5.47
N ILE A 182 14.53 -15.72 6.32
CA ILE A 182 15.62 -16.64 5.93
C ILE A 182 15.09 -18.03 5.58
N PRO A 183 14.27 -18.71 6.43
CA PRO A 183 13.69 -19.99 6.07
C PRO A 183 12.82 -19.94 4.80
N VAL A 184 12.02 -18.88 4.64
CA VAL A 184 11.20 -18.68 3.44
C VAL A 184 12.08 -18.57 2.20
N PHE A 185 13.15 -17.77 2.25
CA PHE A 185 14.10 -17.62 1.15
C PHE A 185 14.75 -18.97 0.78
N MET A 186 15.17 -19.76 1.78
CA MET A 186 15.77 -21.08 1.56
C MET A 186 14.77 -22.05 0.88
N ILE A 187 13.51 -22.03 1.30
CA ILE A 187 12.46 -22.86 0.70
C ILE A 187 12.18 -22.42 -0.73
N LEU A 188 12.04 -21.12 -0.96
CA LEU A 188 11.78 -20.58 -2.30
C LEU A 188 12.89 -20.91 -3.27
N LYS A 189 14.17 -20.80 -2.84
CA LYS A 189 15.32 -21.12 -3.69
C LYS A 189 15.30 -22.56 -4.22
N ASN A 190 14.73 -23.49 -3.46
CA ASN A 190 14.61 -24.91 -3.82
C ASN A 190 13.23 -25.28 -4.41
N SER A 191 12.37 -24.30 -4.61
CA SER A 191 11.02 -24.49 -5.13
C SER A 191 10.94 -24.15 -6.62
N SER A 192 10.07 -24.84 -7.35
CA SER A 192 9.70 -24.51 -8.72
C SER A 192 9.05 -23.14 -8.88
N ALA A 193 8.60 -22.50 -7.78
CA ALA A 193 8.03 -21.16 -7.81
C ALA A 193 9.02 -20.07 -8.27
N THR A 194 10.34 -20.33 -8.21
CA THR A 194 11.39 -19.39 -8.65
C THR A 194 11.95 -19.73 -10.03
N SER A 195 11.47 -20.79 -10.68
CA SER A 195 11.93 -21.22 -12.02
C SER A 195 11.29 -20.43 -13.16
N GLY A 196 10.34 -19.54 -12.89
CA GLY A 196 9.72 -18.68 -13.88
C GLY A 196 10.71 -17.65 -14.42
N THR A 197 10.89 -17.62 -15.74
CA THR A 197 11.62 -16.57 -16.45
C THR A 197 10.69 -15.37 -16.69
N PHE A 198 11.27 -14.18 -16.79
CA PHE A 198 10.50 -13.01 -17.26
C PHE A 198 9.90 -13.31 -18.65
N PRO A 199 8.69 -12.79 -18.96
CA PRO A 199 8.11 -12.99 -20.29
C PRO A 199 9.03 -12.45 -21.36
N ASP A 200 9.29 -13.25 -22.38
CA ASP A 200 10.14 -12.87 -23.52
C ASP A 200 9.46 -11.85 -24.45
N THR A 201 8.15 -11.69 -24.31
CA THR A 201 7.33 -10.78 -25.13
C THR A 201 6.41 -9.94 -24.27
N PHE A 202 6.26 -8.66 -24.64
CA PHE A 202 5.26 -7.76 -24.04
C PHE A 202 3.88 -8.11 -24.59
N THR A 203 3.20 -9.05 -23.97
CA THR A 203 1.81 -9.38 -24.28
C THR A 203 0.86 -8.69 -23.31
N SER A 204 -0.18 -8.05 -23.84
CA SER A 204 -1.27 -7.53 -23.01
C SER A 204 -2.18 -8.68 -22.62
N TYR A 205 -2.47 -8.82 -21.32
CA TYR A 205 -3.33 -9.89 -20.80
C TYR A 205 -4.82 -9.53 -20.75
N PHE A 206 -5.16 -8.25 -20.92
CA PHE A 206 -6.56 -7.79 -21.00
C PHE A 206 -6.68 -6.67 -22.02
N ASP A 207 -7.91 -6.43 -22.48
CA ASP A 207 -8.23 -5.23 -23.22
C ASP A 207 -8.24 -4.00 -22.27
N ILE A 208 -7.76 -2.86 -22.75
CA ILE A 208 -7.75 -1.62 -21.99
C ILE A 208 -9.18 -1.13 -21.66
N LEU A 209 -10.14 -1.41 -22.52
CA LEU A 209 -11.54 -1.08 -22.29
C LEU A 209 -12.12 -1.91 -21.15
N ASP A 210 -11.81 -3.21 -21.10
CA ASP A 210 -12.22 -4.10 -20.02
C ASP A 210 -11.61 -3.68 -18.69
N PHE A 211 -10.34 -3.25 -18.69
CA PHE A 211 -9.72 -2.68 -17.50
C PHE A 211 -10.43 -1.41 -17.01
N ILE A 212 -10.82 -0.51 -17.93
CA ILE A 212 -11.57 0.70 -17.58
C ILE A 212 -12.94 0.32 -17.01
N THR A 213 -13.64 -0.65 -17.64
CA THR A 213 -14.95 -1.10 -17.15
C THR A 213 -14.86 -1.74 -15.76
N SER A 214 -13.75 -2.39 -15.41
CA SER A 214 -13.55 -2.99 -14.09
C SER A 214 -13.50 -1.99 -12.93
N HIS A 215 -13.44 -0.69 -13.22
CA HIS A 215 -13.58 0.37 -12.21
C HIS A 215 -15.04 0.74 -11.88
N PHE A 216 -16.02 0.16 -12.58
CA PHE A 216 -17.45 0.43 -12.35
C PHE A 216 -18.09 -0.64 -11.46
N ALA A 217 -19.16 -0.25 -10.73
CA ALA A 217 -19.76 -1.04 -9.65
C ALA A 217 -20.57 -2.29 -10.09
N ILE A 218 -20.80 -2.49 -11.39
CA ILE A 218 -21.76 -3.49 -11.91
C ILE A 218 -21.07 -4.81 -12.31
N LEU A 219 -19.74 -4.86 -12.24
CA LEU A 219 -19.01 -6.06 -12.63
C LEU A 219 -18.88 -7.05 -11.47
N GLU A 220 -19.06 -8.33 -11.78
CA GLU A 220 -18.85 -9.39 -10.81
C GLU A 220 -17.39 -9.42 -10.38
N THR A 221 -17.16 -9.57 -9.06
CA THR A 221 -15.82 -9.71 -8.52
C THR A 221 -15.21 -11.04 -8.97
N THR A 222 -14.02 -10.98 -9.52
CA THR A 222 -13.28 -12.18 -9.93
C THR A 222 -12.65 -12.84 -8.72
N ILE A 223 -13.16 -13.99 -8.31
CA ILE A 223 -12.66 -14.74 -7.14
C ILE A 223 -11.41 -15.54 -7.50
N ARG A 224 -11.26 -15.96 -8.75
CA ARG A 224 -10.10 -16.74 -9.24
C ARG A 224 -9.18 -15.85 -10.07
N SER A 225 -7.93 -15.71 -9.63
CA SER A 225 -6.92 -14.89 -10.30
C SER A 225 -6.16 -15.59 -11.43
N SER A 226 -6.45 -16.87 -11.70
CA SER A 226 -5.72 -17.68 -12.67
C SER A 226 -6.63 -18.07 -13.84
N GLY A 227 -6.39 -17.51 -15.00
CA GLY A 227 -7.08 -17.80 -16.25
C GLY A 227 -6.80 -16.69 -17.26
N ASP A 228 -6.96 -16.99 -18.55
CA ASP A 228 -6.91 -15.97 -19.58
C ASP A 228 -8.14 -15.06 -19.47
N ASN A 229 -7.96 -13.76 -19.68
CA ASN A 229 -8.99 -12.72 -19.58
C ASN A 229 -9.59 -12.48 -18.19
N VAL A 230 -8.87 -12.79 -17.11
CA VAL A 230 -9.32 -12.47 -15.74
C VAL A 230 -8.93 -11.03 -15.40
N LEU A 231 -9.93 -10.18 -15.19
CA LEU A 231 -9.73 -8.78 -14.84
C LEU A 231 -9.36 -8.60 -13.35
N PRO A 232 -8.47 -7.65 -13.03
CA PRO A 232 -8.14 -7.35 -11.65
C PRO A 232 -9.30 -6.63 -10.93
N ASN A 233 -9.47 -6.91 -9.64
CA ASN A 233 -10.47 -6.26 -8.79
C ASN A 233 -9.97 -4.88 -8.34
N VAL A 234 -10.15 -3.86 -9.17
CA VAL A 234 -9.62 -2.50 -8.96
C VAL A 234 -10.65 -1.46 -8.53
N TYR A 235 -11.93 -1.84 -8.44
CA TYR A 235 -12.99 -0.91 -8.03
C TYR A 235 -12.78 -0.37 -6.61
N THR A 236 -12.79 0.93 -6.46
CA THR A 236 -12.59 1.64 -5.18
C THR A 236 -13.73 2.60 -4.84
N GLY A 237 -14.86 2.48 -5.52
CA GLY A 237 -16.01 3.35 -5.36
C GLY A 237 -16.11 4.42 -6.45
N ILE A 238 -17.33 4.68 -6.88
CA ILE A 238 -17.65 5.68 -7.92
C ILE A 238 -17.17 7.09 -7.55
N LEU A 239 -17.22 7.41 -6.24
CA LEU A 239 -16.73 8.71 -5.74
C LEU A 239 -15.25 8.91 -6.05
N THR A 240 -14.44 7.87 -5.93
CA THR A 240 -13.00 7.93 -6.25
C THR A 240 -12.77 8.26 -7.73
N LEU A 241 -13.56 7.65 -8.63
CA LEU A 241 -13.47 7.93 -10.07
C LEU A 241 -13.85 9.37 -10.40
N ILE A 242 -14.87 9.93 -9.74
CA ILE A 242 -15.27 11.33 -9.93
C ILE A 242 -14.20 12.29 -9.39
N LEU A 243 -13.53 11.93 -8.31
CA LEU A 243 -12.49 12.77 -7.69
C LEU A 243 -11.19 12.82 -8.49
N LEU A 244 -10.87 11.81 -9.32
CA LEU A 244 -9.67 11.80 -10.16
C LEU A 244 -9.61 12.99 -11.13
N PRO A 245 -10.61 13.24 -12.01
CA PRO A 245 -10.60 14.41 -12.87
C PRO A 245 -10.63 15.72 -12.07
N LEU A 246 -11.34 15.78 -10.95
CA LEU A 246 -11.36 16.96 -10.08
C LEU A 246 -9.98 17.25 -9.48
N PHE A 247 -9.20 16.23 -9.15
CA PHE A 247 -7.80 16.38 -8.73
C PHE A 247 -6.96 17.03 -9.84
N LEU A 248 -7.11 16.58 -11.08
CA LEU A 248 -6.37 17.11 -12.23
C LEU A 248 -6.77 18.56 -12.56
N LEU A 249 -8.04 18.91 -12.41
CA LEU A 249 -8.56 20.26 -12.67
C LEU A 249 -8.28 21.25 -11.52
N ASN A 250 -7.89 20.79 -10.35
CA ASN A 250 -7.69 21.65 -9.19
C ASN A 250 -6.42 22.51 -9.32
N ASN A 251 -6.58 23.80 -9.55
CA ASN A 251 -5.47 24.76 -9.71
C ASN A 251 -4.65 25.01 -8.43
N LYS A 252 -5.12 24.56 -7.26
CA LYS A 252 -4.37 24.68 -5.99
C LYS A 252 -3.28 23.62 -5.85
N ILE A 253 -3.31 22.57 -6.67
CA ILE A 253 -2.33 21.48 -6.68
C ILE A 253 -1.30 21.77 -7.75
N SER A 254 -0.01 21.66 -7.39
CA SER A 254 1.08 21.93 -8.32
C SER A 254 1.08 20.94 -9.49
N LEU A 255 1.46 21.44 -10.69
CA LEU A 255 1.57 20.60 -11.88
C LEU A 255 2.54 19.43 -11.66
N LYS A 256 3.64 19.68 -10.93
CA LYS A 256 4.62 18.67 -10.55
C LYS A 256 3.99 17.53 -9.72
N GLU A 257 3.16 17.86 -8.76
CA GLU A 257 2.45 16.86 -7.93
C GLU A 257 1.47 16.05 -8.77
N LYS A 258 0.67 16.72 -9.62
CA LYS A 258 -0.25 16.04 -10.54
C LYS A 258 0.49 15.09 -11.48
N ALA A 259 1.55 15.57 -12.13
CA ALA A 259 2.34 14.77 -13.06
C ALA A 259 2.96 13.55 -12.37
N THR A 260 3.46 13.69 -11.14
CA THR A 260 4.06 12.59 -10.39
C THR A 260 3.03 11.52 -10.06
N TYR A 261 1.83 11.89 -9.59
CA TYR A 261 0.79 10.91 -9.29
C TYR A 261 0.22 10.25 -10.54
N VAL A 262 0.07 11.00 -11.64
CA VAL A 262 -0.34 10.42 -12.93
C VAL A 262 0.70 9.42 -13.43
N LEU A 263 1.98 9.77 -13.38
CA LEU A 263 3.07 8.87 -13.78
C LEU A 263 3.08 7.60 -12.94
N LEU A 264 2.86 7.73 -11.63
CA LEU A 264 2.79 6.60 -10.71
C LEU A 264 1.58 5.71 -11.02
N MET A 265 0.43 6.30 -11.32
CA MET A 265 -0.77 5.57 -11.75
C MET A 265 -0.54 4.82 -13.07
N VAL A 266 0.05 5.48 -14.07
CA VAL A 266 0.38 4.87 -15.37
C VAL A 266 1.38 3.72 -15.18
N PHE A 267 2.38 3.88 -14.32
CA PHE A 267 3.34 2.80 -14.01
C PHE A 267 2.65 1.56 -13.43
N PHE A 268 1.72 1.73 -12.47
CA PHE A 268 1.00 0.60 -11.91
C PHE A 268 0.02 -0.02 -12.92
N ILE A 269 -0.70 0.78 -13.70
CA ILE A 269 -1.55 0.26 -14.78
C ILE A 269 -0.73 -0.58 -15.75
N PHE A 270 0.42 -0.05 -16.21
CA PHE A 270 1.32 -0.78 -17.08
C PHE A 270 1.78 -2.11 -16.47
N SER A 271 2.10 -2.12 -15.17
CA SER A 271 2.47 -3.34 -14.46
C SER A 271 1.34 -4.40 -14.45
N PHE A 272 0.08 -3.99 -14.32
CA PHE A 272 -1.06 -4.90 -14.40
C PHE A 272 -1.19 -5.55 -15.79
N PHE A 273 -0.91 -4.81 -16.86
CA PHE A 273 -1.02 -5.33 -18.22
C PHE A 273 0.07 -6.32 -18.59
N HIS A 274 1.29 -6.18 -18.06
CA HIS A 274 2.47 -6.86 -18.58
C HIS A 274 3.16 -7.84 -17.62
N ILE A 275 2.83 -7.84 -16.32
CA ILE A 275 3.53 -8.63 -15.30
C ILE A 275 2.59 -9.63 -14.61
N ARG A 276 1.93 -10.49 -15.40
CA ARG A 276 1.00 -11.48 -14.84
C ARG A 276 1.66 -12.79 -14.39
N GLN A 277 2.90 -13.09 -14.72
CA GLN A 277 3.51 -14.41 -14.56
C GLN A 277 4.01 -14.76 -13.15
N PHE A 278 3.67 -14.01 -12.12
CA PHE A 278 4.12 -14.28 -10.75
C PHE A 278 3.01 -14.81 -9.82
N HIS A 279 2.07 -15.58 -10.38
CA HIS A 279 1.05 -16.25 -9.56
C HIS A 279 1.09 -17.74 -9.72
#